data_5c534e8c8c79a1f5933a168463465825
#
_entry.id   5c534e8c8c79a1f5933a168463465825
#
_cell.length_a   1.000
_cell.length_b   1.000
_cell.length_c   1.000
_cell.angle_alpha   90.00
_cell.angle_beta   90.00
_cell.angle_gamma   90.00
#
_symmetry.space_group_name_H-M   'P 1'
#
loop_
_entity.id
_entity.type
_entity.pdbx_description
1 polymer ?
#
loop_
_entity_poly.entity_id
_entity_poly.type
_entity_poly.pdbx_seq_one_letter_code
_entity_poly.pdbx_strand_id
1 'polypeptide(L)'
;VSMKQVGLNVASDPLMSAAYLGTKSGFVLICADDPGPHSSQTEQDSRLMAMFAKIPVLDPDSPRQAKEMMGMAYALSEAHQIPVMVRPTTRVCHSRQDVVAAEIPPGTSTADFKKDPARWAATPKFRYQLHLELEDKLAHIAAYPDSAPILRNPDATGRRVVVASGVAAA
;
A
#
# COMPACT_ATOMS: atom_id res chain seq x y z
N VAL A 1 6.14 -5.00 -7.87
CA VAL A 1 5.43 -6.24 -8.24
C VAL A 1 3.98 -5.90 -8.54
N SER A 2 3.34 -6.55 -9.52
CA SER A 2 1.92 -6.37 -9.82
C SER A 2 1.20 -7.71 -9.92
N MET A 3 -0.02 -7.76 -9.38
CA MET A 3 -0.87 -8.95 -9.42
C MET A 3 -2.34 -8.60 -9.22
N LYS A 4 -3.22 -9.54 -9.49
CA LYS A 4 -4.62 -9.45 -9.06
C LYS A 4 -4.79 -9.93 -7.62
N GLN A 5 -5.95 -9.66 -7.03
CA GLN A 5 -6.27 -10.10 -5.67
C GLN A 5 -6.09 -11.61 -5.45
N VAL A 6 -6.39 -12.43 -6.46
CA VAL A 6 -6.17 -13.89 -6.37
C VAL A 6 -4.68 -14.25 -6.31
N GLY A 7 -3.82 -13.49 -7.01
CA GLY A 7 -2.37 -13.63 -6.91
C GLY A 7 -1.85 -13.20 -5.53
N LEU A 8 -2.47 -12.18 -4.94
CA LEU A 8 -2.15 -11.74 -3.59
C LEU A 8 -2.41 -12.84 -2.55
N ASN A 9 -3.49 -13.61 -2.71
CA ASN A 9 -3.75 -14.74 -1.83
C ASN A 9 -2.64 -15.80 -1.89
N VAL A 10 -2.14 -16.08 -3.09
CA VAL A 10 -1.02 -17.02 -3.28
C VAL A 10 0.27 -16.45 -2.69
N ALA A 11 0.49 -15.15 -2.81
CA ALA A 11 1.66 -14.45 -2.31
C ALA A 11 1.54 -13.96 -0.85
N SER A 12 0.51 -14.39 -0.11
CA SER A 12 0.22 -13.87 1.23
C SER A 12 1.35 -14.13 2.22
N ASP A 13 1.90 -15.34 2.27
CA ASP A 13 2.99 -15.69 3.19
C ASP A 13 4.28 -14.87 2.92
N PRO A 14 4.83 -14.82 1.69
CA PRO A 14 5.98 -13.95 1.42
C PRO A 14 5.71 -12.47 1.67
N LEU A 15 4.49 -11.97 1.45
CA LEU A 15 4.14 -10.59 1.76
C LEU A 15 4.17 -10.31 3.27
N MET A 16 3.57 -11.19 4.07
CA MET A 16 3.59 -11.07 5.54
C MET A 16 5.01 -11.19 6.09
N SER A 17 5.81 -12.09 5.54
CA SER A 17 7.22 -12.22 5.89
C SER A 17 8.00 -10.94 5.55
N ALA A 18 7.76 -10.34 4.39
CA ALA A 18 8.37 -9.07 4.00
C ALA A 18 7.93 -7.90 4.90
N ALA A 19 6.67 -7.88 5.35
CA ALA A 19 6.19 -6.88 6.30
C ALA A 19 6.94 -6.95 7.64
N TYR A 20 7.16 -8.15 8.16
CA TYR A 20 7.91 -8.37 9.40
C TYR A 20 9.39 -8.04 9.26
N LEU A 21 10.04 -8.55 8.21
CA LEU A 21 11.47 -8.34 7.96
C LEU A 21 11.78 -6.89 7.58
N GLY A 22 10.84 -6.25 6.91
CA GLY A 22 11.07 -4.98 6.26
C GLY A 22 11.82 -5.13 4.94
N THR A 23 12.03 -4.01 4.25
CA THR A 23 12.70 -3.94 2.95
C THR A 23 13.80 -2.89 2.99
N LYS A 24 14.89 -3.11 2.25
CA LYS A 24 15.99 -2.14 2.16
C LYS A 24 15.74 -1.05 1.12
N SER A 25 15.02 -1.38 0.08
CA SER A 25 14.62 -0.47 -0.99
C SER A 25 13.11 -0.44 -1.12
N GLY A 26 12.57 0.50 -1.87
CA GLY A 26 11.14 0.63 -2.07
C GLY A 26 10.52 -0.66 -2.62
N PHE A 27 9.55 -1.19 -1.89
CA PHE A 27 8.77 -2.34 -2.30
C PHE A 27 7.30 -1.95 -2.43
N VAL A 28 6.87 -1.74 -3.67
CA VAL A 28 5.49 -1.42 -3.99
C VAL A 28 4.81 -2.63 -4.62
N LEU A 29 3.68 -3.02 -4.04
CA LEU A 29 2.80 -4.06 -4.52
C LEU A 29 1.57 -3.42 -5.15
N ILE A 30 1.41 -3.55 -6.47
CA ILE A 30 0.18 -3.15 -7.17
C ILE A 30 -0.76 -4.35 -7.15
N CYS A 31 -1.87 -4.20 -6.42
CA CYS A 31 -2.92 -5.20 -6.35
C CYS A 31 -4.16 -4.72 -7.12
N ALA A 32 -4.35 -5.20 -8.35
CA ALA A 32 -5.54 -4.92 -9.14
C ALA A 32 -6.72 -5.70 -8.56
N ASP A 33 -7.67 -4.98 -7.96
CA ASP A 33 -8.76 -5.56 -7.19
C ASP A 33 -10.10 -5.47 -7.95
N ASP A 34 -10.93 -6.48 -7.78
CA ASP A 34 -12.26 -6.57 -8.37
C ASP A 34 -13.34 -6.49 -7.27
N PRO A 35 -13.75 -5.29 -6.86
CA PRO A 35 -14.96 -5.13 -6.04
C PRO A 35 -16.19 -5.44 -6.92
N GLY A 36 -16.81 -6.55 -6.66
CA GLY A 36 -17.81 -7.16 -7.53
C GLY A 36 -17.22 -8.19 -8.51
N PRO A 37 -18.05 -9.13 -9.01
CA PRO A 37 -17.59 -10.22 -9.87
C PRO A 37 -17.39 -9.77 -11.32
N HIS A 38 -16.28 -9.07 -11.61
CA HIS A 38 -16.00 -8.57 -12.96
C HIS A 38 -15.25 -9.58 -13.83
N SER A 39 -14.04 -9.95 -13.44
CA SER A 39 -13.18 -10.84 -14.24
C SER A 39 -12.51 -11.93 -13.43
N SER A 40 -12.57 -11.86 -12.10
CA SER A 40 -12.09 -12.89 -11.20
C SER A 40 -13.24 -13.77 -10.73
N GLN A 41 -12.92 -14.99 -10.29
CA GLN A 41 -13.90 -15.97 -9.85
C GLN A 41 -14.64 -15.55 -8.58
N THR A 42 -14.00 -14.73 -7.76
CA THR A 42 -14.53 -14.29 -6.48
C THR A 42 -14.30 -12.79 -6.29
N GLU A 43 -15.27 -12.15 -5.66
CA GLU A 43 -15.09 -10.81 -5.13
C GLU A 43 -14.23 -10.86 -3.88
N GLN A 44 -13.24 -9.97 -3.80
CA GLN A 44 -12.38 -9.84 -2.64
C GLN A 44 -12.07 -8.38 -2.41
N ASP A 45 -11.83 -8.03 -1.15
CA ASP A 45 -11.35 -6.71 -0.76
C ASP A 45 -9.90 -6.82 -0.24
N SER A 46 -8.95 -6.54 -1.11
CA SER A 46 -7.53 -6.63 -0.76
C SER A 46 -7.09 -5.63 0.31
N ARG A 47 -7.91 -4.62 0.66
CA ARG A 47 -7.67 -3.74 1.81
C ARG A 47 -7.68 -4.53 3.11
N LEU A 48 -8.56 -5.51 3.23
CA LEU A 48 -8.61 -6.41 4.39
C LEU A 48 -7.35 -7.28 4.48
N MET A 49 -6.83 -7.73 3.35
CA MET A 49 -5.55 -8.45 3.30
C MET A 49 -4.38 -7.54 3.69
N ALA A 50 -4.35 -6.29 3.22
CA ALA A 50 -3.32 -5.31 3.61
C ALA A 50 -3.37 -5.03 5.12
N MET A 51 -4.56 -4.88 5.68
CA MET A 51 -4.75 -4.70 7.13
C MET A 51 -4.27 -5.92 7.91
N PHE A 52 -4.60 -7.13 7.45
CA PHE A 52 -4.13 -8.38 8.05
C PHE A 52 -2.61 -8.54 7.96
N ALA A 53 -2.01 -8.20 6.83
CA ALA A 53 -0.56 -8.21 6.61
C ALA A 53 0.16 -7.04 7.30
N LYS A 54 -0.58 -6.09 7.88
CA LYS A 54 -0.02 -4.90 8.55
C LYS A 54 0.85 -4.06 7.61
N ILE A 55 0.34 -3.77 6.42
CA ILE A 55 1.00 -2.90 5.44
C ILE A 55 0.10 -1.73 5.06
N PRO A 56 0.67 -0.55 4.75
CA PRO A 56 -0.09 0.58 4.23
C PRO A 56 -0.73 0.25 2.88
N VAL A 57 -1.92 0.80 2.65
CA VAL A 57 -2.61 0.70 1.36
C VAL A 57 -3.00 2.08 0.85
N LEU A 58 -2.70 2.35 -0.41
CA LEU A 58 -3.13 3.52 -1.16
C LEU A 58 -4.20 3.08 -2.15
N ASP A 59 -5.36 3.73 -2.10
CA ASP A 59 -6.56 3.35 -2.85
C ASP A 59 -6.94 4.47 -3.82
N PRO A 60 -6.40 4.49 -5.06
CA PRO A 60 -6.61 5.58 -6.01
C PRO A 60 -8.05 5.61 -6.54
N ASP A 61 -8.58 6.82 -6.75
CA ASP A 61 -9.87 7.08 -7.35
C ASP A 61 -9.85 7.15 -8.89
N SER A 62 -8.69 7.41 -9.47
CA SER A 62 -8.51 7.69 -10.89
C SER A 62 -7.13 7.25 -11.40
N PRO A 63 -6.93 7.13 -12.73
CA PRO A 63 -5.61 6.87 -13.32
C PRO A 63 -4.55 7.94 -12.96
N ARG A 64 -4.97 9.20 -12.87
CA ARG A 64 -4.08 10.29 -12.44
C ARG A 64 -3.59 10.07 -11.02
N GLN A 65 -4.51 9.86 -10.11
CA GLN A 65 -4.17 9.62 -8.70
C GLN A 65 -3.35 8.33 -8.52
N ALA A 66 -3.65 7.28 -9.29
CA ALA A 66 -2.85 6.05 -9.29
C ALA A 66 -1.38 6.33 -9.66
N LYS A 67 -1.14 7.18 -10.66
CA LYS A 67 0.22 7.61 -11.04
C LYS A 67 0.90 8.40 -9.92
N GLU A 68 0.19 9.35 -9.32
CA GLU A 68 0.71 10.18 -8.22
C GLU A 68 1.05 9.32 -6.99
N MET A 69 0.17 8.40 -6.63
CA MET A 69 0.35 7.48 -5.51
C MET A 69 1.53 6.51 -5.69
N MET A 70 1.99 6.25 -6.93
CA MET A 70 3.18 5.42 -7.13
C MET A 70 4.43 6.07 -6.55
N GLY A 71 4.64 7.36 -6.78
CA GLY A 71 5.76 8.09 -6.18
C GLY A 71 5.69 8.12 -4.66
N MET A 72 4.50 8.40 -4.13
CA MET A 72 4.22 8.37 -2.68
C MET A 72 4.49 6.98 -2.09
N ALA A 73 4.02 5.91 -2.76
CA ALA A 73 4.20 4.54 -2.29
C ALA A 73 5.68 4.15 -2.18
N TYR A 74 6.50 4.53 -3.16
CA TYR A 74 7.95 4.29 -3.10
C TYR A 74 8.60 5.10 -1.99
N ALA A 75 8.30 6.38 -1.88
CA ALA A 75 8.85 7.24 -0.83
C ALA A 75 8.50 6.71 0.58
N LEU A 76 7.24 6.32 0.78
CA LEU A 76 6.77 5.75 2.04
C LEU A 76 7.46 4.41 2.35
N SER A 77 7.58 3.54 1.34
CA SER A 77 8.22 2.24 1.49
C SER A 77 9.70 2.36 1.85
N GLU A 78 10.42 3.28 1.22
CA GLU A 78 11.85 3.52 1.51
C GLU A 78 12.06 4.16 2.89
N ALA A 79 11.24 5.16 3.22
CA ALA A 79 11.35 5.86 4.50
C ALA A 79 11.11 4.95 5.70
N HIS A 80 10.12 4.07 5.60
CA HIS A 80 9.71 3.19 6.70
C HIS A 80 10.20 1.74 6.55
N GLN A 81 10.87 1.40 5.44
CA GLN A 81 11.36 0.04 5.17
C GLN A 81 10.24 -1.02 5.31
N ILE A 82 9.12 -0.80 4.65
CA ILE A 82 7.92 -1.63 4.69
C ILE A 82 7.33 -1.78 3.29
N PRO A 83 6.77 -2.95 2.91
CA PRO A 83 5.97 -3.03 1.69
C PRO A 83 4.77 -2.08 1.74
N VAL A 84 4.47 -1.44 0.61
CA VAL A 84 3.28 -0.58 0.44
C VAL A 84 2.42 -1.12 -0.68
N MET A 85 1.12 -1.25 -0.46
CA MET A 85 0.18 -1.67 -1.49
C MET A 85 -0.45 -0.46 -2.17
N VAL A 86 -0.47 -0.46 -3.50
CA VAL A 86 -1.34 0.40 -4.32
C VAL A 86 -2.45 -0.48 -4.88
N ARG A 87 -3.70 -0.13 -4.61
CA ARG A 87 -4.89 -0.93 -4.92
C ARG A 87 -5.78 -0.26 -5.96
N PRO A 88 -5.45 -0.28 -7.25
CA PRO A 88 -6.40 0.17 -8.27
C PRO A 88 -7.52 -0.85 -8.42
N THR A 89 -8.77 -0.37 -8.40
CA THR A 89 -9.92 -1.20 -8.72
C THR A 89 -10.08 -1.39 -10.21
N THR A 90 -10.92 -2.35 -10.63
CA THR A 90 -11.28 -2.58 -12.04
C THR A 90 -11.64 -1.29 -12.76
N ARG A 91 -12.40 -0.40 -12.12
CA ARG A 91 -12.78 0.89 -12.69
C ARG A 91 -11.56 1.75 -13.04
N VAL A 92 -10.61 1.87 -12.13
CA VAL A 92 -9.35 2.62 -12.37
C VAL A 92 -8.52 1.95 -13.46
N CYS A 93 -8.36 0.62 -13.40
CA CYS A 93 -7.56 -0.14 -14.37
C CYS A 93 -8.09 -0.05 -15.80
N HIS A 94 -9.40 0.08 -15.98
CA HIS A 94 -10.05 0.16 -17.30
C HIS A 94 -10.36 1.60 -17.74
N SER A 95 -10.11 2.59 -16.90
CA SER A 95 -10.32 3.99 -17.23
C SER A 95 -9.17 4.55 -18.07
N ARG A 96 -9.48 5.62 -18.79
CA ARG A 96 -8.49 6.43 -19.54
C ARG A 96 -8.59 7.86 -19.07
N GLN A 97 -7.45 8.50 -18.90
CA GLN A 97 -7.36 9.88 -18.45
C GLN A 97 -6.05 10.48 -18.96
N ASP A 98 -6.09 11.74 -19.36
CA ASP A 98 -4.88 12.48 -19.70
C ASP A 98 -4.09 12.76 -18.42
N VAL A 99 -2.82 12.43 -18.46
CA VAL A 99 -1.87 12.67 -17.37
C VAL A 99 -0.63 13.36 -17.90
N VAL A 100 -0.11 14.29 -17.12
CA VAL A 100 1.16 14.93 -17.44
C VAL A 100 2.29 13.93 -17.20
N ALA A 101 3.14 13.72 -18.21
CA ALA A 101 4.35 12.95 -18.01
C ALA A 101 5.26 13.68 -17.02
N ALA A 102 5.79 12.96 -16.05
CA ALA A 102 6.80 13.50 -15.14
C ALA A 102 8.18 13.02 -15.59
N GLU A 103 9.21 13.78 -15.28
CA GLU A 103 10.59 13.32 -15.40
C GLU A 103 10.82 12.14 -14.45
N ILE A 104 11.57 11.16 -14.93
CA ILE A 104 11.99 10.04 -14.08
C ILE A 104 13.09 10.58 -13.16
N PRO A 105 12.88 10.60 -11.83
CA PRO A 105 13.93 11.06 -10.94
C PRO A 105 15.17 10.18 -11.09
N PRO A 106 16.37 10.77 -11.08
CA PRO A 106 17.59 9.99 -11.12
C PRO A 106 17.63 9.02 -9.93
N GLY A 107 18.00 7.77 -10.20
CA GLY A 107 18.19 6.78 -9.13
C GLY A 107 19.23 7.28 -8.13
N THR A 108 18.83 7.49 -6.90
CA THR A 108 19.68 8.06 -5.85
C THR A 108 20.28 7.02 -4.92
N SER A 109 19.82 5.77 -5.00
CA SER A 109 20.26 4.72 -4.09
C SER A 109 21.31 3.80 -4.72
N THR A 110 22.42 3.62 -4.03
CA THR A 110 23.38 2.55 -4.31
C THR A 110 22.91 1.28 -3.61
N ALA A 111 22.98 0.15 -4.31
CA ALA A 111 22.68 -1.14 -3.69
C ALA A 111 23.61 -1.40 -2.51
N ASP A 112 23.07 -1.42 -1.29
CA ASP A 112 23.80 -1.67 -0.05
C ASP A 112 23.03 -2.65 0.82
N PHE A 113 23.16 -3.93 0.54
CA PHE A 113 22.63 -4.98 1.40
C PHE A 113 23.74 -5.57 2.28
N LYS A 114 23.70 -5.22 3.56
CA LYS A 114 24.59 -5.83 4.56
C LYS A 114 23.96 -7.11 5.09
N LYS A 115 24.67 -8.23 4.94
CA LYS A 115 24.22 -9.51 5.47
C LYS A 115 24.22 -9.44 7.01
N ASP A 116 23.04 -9.55 7.59
CA ASP A 116 22.83 -9.65 9.03
C ASP A 116 21.77 -10.73 9.31
N PRO A 117 22.18 -11.97 9.64
CA PRO A 117 21.25 -13.06 9.91
C PRO A 117 20.35 -12.81 11.12
N ALA A 118 20.74 -11.95 12.06
CA ALA A 118 19.92 -11.59 13.21
C ALA A 118 18.80 -10.62 12.81
N ARG A 119 19.06 -9.71 11.85
CA ARG A 119 18.09 -8.72 11.37
C ARG A 119 17.15 -9.27 10.31
N TRP A 120 17.65 -10.11 9.40
CA TRP A 120 16.90 -10.56 8.22
C TRP A 120 16.32 -11.97 8.35
N ALA A 121 16.02 -12.41 9.58
CA ALA A 121 15.45 -13.72 9.84
C ALA A 121 14.20 -13.60 10.73
N ALA A 122 13.03 -13.90 10.16
CA ALA A 122 11.75 -13.97 10.90
C ALA A 122 11.65 -15.28 11.70
N THR A 123 12.65 -15.57 12.53
CA THR A 123 12.63 -16.74 13.41
C THR A 123 11.88 -16.45 14.71
N PRO A 124 11.41 -17.47 15.46
CA PRO A 124 10.75 -17.28 16.75
C PRO A 124 11.55 -16.42 17.74
N LYS A 125 12.88 -16.44 17.65
CA LYS A 125 13.76 -15.65 18.50
C LYS A 125 13.65 -14.14 18.22
N PHE A 126 13.53 -13.75 16.97
CA PHE A 126 13.57 -12.33 16.55
C PHE A 126 12.19 -11.74 16.27
N ARG A 127 11.16 -12.57 16.05
CA ARG A 127 9.83 -12.12 15.62
C ARG A 127 9.20 -11.12 16.59
N TYR A 128 9.45 -11.22 17.87
CA TYR A 128 8.87 -10.31 18.86
C TYR A 128 9.37 -8.88 18.63
N GLN A 129 10.68 -8.73 18.48
CA GLN A 129 11.30 -7.44 18.18
C GLN A 129 10.82 -6.90 16.82
N LEU A 130 10.79 -7.73 15.80
CA LEU A 130 10.30 -7.36 14.46
C LEU A 130 8.83 -6.94 14.49
N HIS A 131 8.02 -7.58 15.35
CA HIS A 131 6.63 -7.18 15.51
C HIS A 131 6.48 -5.80 16.16
N LEU A 132 7.24 -5.50 17.18
CA LEU A 132 7.26 -4.18 17.80
C LEU A 132 7.71 -3.10 16.81
N GLU A 133 8.75 -3.38 16.02
CA GLU A 133 9.20 -2.47 14.96
C GLU A 133 8.12 -2.24 13.91
N LEU A 134 7.37 -3.28 13.53
CA LEU A 134 6.27 -3.18 12.58
C LEU A 134 5.13 -2.29 13.12
N GLU A 135 4.73 -2.48 14.37
CA GLU A 135 3.69 -1.64 15.01
C GLU A 135 4.14 -0.17 15.10
N ASP A 136 5.39 0.07 15.45
CA ASP A 136 5.97 1.42 15.50
C ASP A 136 5.96 2.09 14.13
N LYS A 137 6.37 1.38 13.07
CA LYS A 137 6.28 1.87 11.69
C LYS A 137 4.86 2.26 11.30
N LEU A 138 3.88 1.43 11.62
CA LEU A 138 2.47 1.71 11.33
C LEU A 138 1.96 2.93 12.09
N ALA A 139 2.36 3.09 13.36
CA ALA A 139 2.01 4.27 14.14
C ALA A 139 2.59 5.56 13.53
N HIS A 140 3.84 5.54 13.08
CA HIS A 140 4.46 6.66 12.39
C HIS A 140 3.76 6.98 11.07
N ILE A 141 3.43 5.96 10.27
CA ILE A 141 2.72 6.13 9.00
C ILE A 141 1.32 6.71 9.22
N ALA A 142 0.60 6.24 10.24
CA ALA A 142 -0.71 6.77 10.59
C ALA A 142 -0.69 8.25 11.01
N ALA A 143 0.43 8.72 11.55
CA ALA A 143 0.63 10.11 11.91
C ALA A 143 1.08 11.01 10.73
N TYR A 144 1.32 10.44 9.56
CA TYR A 144 1.70 11.20 8.37
C TYR A 144 0.56 12.13 7.93
N PRO A 145 0.84 13.38 7.53
CA PRO A 145 -0.19 14.31 7.06
C PRO A 145 -1.03 13.75 5.92
N ASP A 146 -0.40 13.02 4.98
CA ASP A 146 -1.06 12.42 3.83
C ASP A 146 -1.92 11.19 4.20
N SER A 147 -1.79 10.68 5.41
CA SER A 147 -2.65 9.62 5.97
C SER A 147 -3.91 10.17 6.63
N ALA A 148 -3.99 11.48 6.83
CA ALA A 148 -5.15 12.11 7.44
C ALA A 148 -6.36 12.07 6.48
N PRO A 149 -7.58 11.83 7.00
CA PRO A 149 -8.77 11.89 6.17
C PRO A 149 -9.00 13.31 5.65
N ILE A 150 -9.35 13.43 4.38
CA ILE A 150 -9.73 14.69 3.76
C ILE A 150 -11.17 15.00 4.14
N LEU A 151 -11.38 16.06 4.91
CA LEU A 151 -12.72 16.52 5.25
C LEU A 151 -13.30 17.33 4.10
N ARG A 152 -14.40 16.84 3.53
CA ARG A 152 -15.25 17.60 2.59
C ARG A 152 -16.46 18.12 3.35
N ASN A 153 -16.82 19.38 3.13
CA ASN A 153 -17.91 20.07 3.83
C ASN A 153 -17.75 20.08 5.37
N PRO A 154 -16.63 20.60 5.91
CA PRO A 154 -16.38 20.60 7.35
C PRO A 154 -17.42 21.37 8.17
N ASP A 155 -18.10 22.33 7.55
CA ASP A 155 -19.14 23.16 8.18
C ASP A 155 -20.56 22.55 8.13
N ALA A 156 -20.68 21.33 7.60
CA ALA A 156 -21.98 20.66 7.52
C ALA A 156 -22.50 20.28 8.92
N THR A 157 -23.70 20.71 9.26
CA THR A 157 -24.36 20.47 10.55
C THR A 157 -25.20 19.18 10.58
N GLY A 158 -25.11 18.36 9.54
CA GLY A 158 -25.85 17.11 9.42
C GLY A 158 -25.41 16.05 10.45
N ARG A 159 -26.35 15.16 10.82
CA ARG A 159 -26.07 14.04 11.74
C ARG A 159 -25.44 12.81 11.07
N ARG A 160 -25.22 12.87 9.75
CA ARG A 160 -24.69 11.74 8.98
C ARG A 160 -23.30 12.08 8.46
N VAL A 161 -22.39 11.14 8.63
CA VAL A 161 -21.03 11.20 8.08
C VAL A 161 -20.89 10.07 7.07
N VAL A 162 -20.30 10.37 5.93
CA VAL A 162 -19.93 9.37 4.92
C VAL A 162 -18.41 9.28 4.93
N VAL A 163 -17.89 8.07 5.09
CA VAL A 163 -16.46 7.76 4.95
C VAL A 163 -16.31 6.96 3.67
N ALA A 164 -15.45 7.42 2.78
CA ALA A 164 -15.23 6.77 1.49
C ALA A 164 -13.73 6.79 1.12
N SER A 165 -13.29 5.82 0.34
CA SER A 165 -11.95 5.75 -0.24
C SER A 165 -12.00 5.30 -1.70
N GLY A 166 -10.92 5.54 -2.44
CA GLY A 166 -10.82 5.15 -3.84
C GLY A 166 -11.94 5.74 -4.69
N VAL A 167 -12.44 4.98 -5.63
CA VAL A 167 -13.49 5.41 -6.57
C VAL A 167 -14.83 5.79 -5.90
N ALA A 168 -15.04 5.43 -4.67
CA ALA A 168 -16.22 5.83 -3.93
C ALA A 168 -16.12 7.25 -3.33
N ALA A 169 -14.91 7.81 -3.32
CA ALA A 169 -14.62 9.16 -2.84
C ALA A 169 -14.56 10.19 -3.97
N ALA A 170 -14.59 9.75 -5.24
CA ALA A 170 -14.50 10.57 -6.45
C ALA A 170 -15.77 11.42 -6.71
#